data_24fe9cec722911df1d3c5494342bad4a
#
_entry.id   24fe9cec722911df1d3c5494342bad4a
#
_cell.length_a   1.000
_cell.length_b   1.000
_cell.length_c   1.000
_cell.angle_alpha   90.00
_cell.angle_beta   90.00
_cell.angle_gamma   90.00
#
_symmetry.space_group_name_H-M   'P 1'
#
loop_
_entity.id
_entity.type
_entity.pdbx_description
1 polymer ?
#
loop_
_entity_poly.entity_id
_entity_poly.type
_entity_poly.pdbx_seq_one_letter_code
_entity_poly.pdbx_strand_id
1 'polypeptide(L)'
;MLSIKNLSKVYAGGKKAVDNMTIDIESGDFIAFIGTSGSGKTTALRMINRMIESTEGEITIDGKNIKELNPVELRRSIGYVIQQIGLMPHMTVKENIVLVPKLLKWSQEKKDEKAKELIRLVDLPEEYLDRYPSELSGGQQQRIGVVRALAAEQDIILMDEPFGALDPITRDTLQDLVLSLIHI
;
A
#
# COMPACT_ATOMS: atom_id res chain seq x y z
N MET A 1 -14.98 3.79 6.20
CA MET A 1 -15.14 5.02 5.38
C MET A 1 -13.98 5.97 5.65
N LEU A 2 -13.34 6.48 4.60
CA LEU A 2 -12.24 7.46 4.70
C LEU A 2 -12.75 8.82 4.20
N SER A 3 -12.65 9.87 5.02
CA SER A 3 -13.04 11.23 4.65
C SER A 3 -11.86 12.19 4.75
N ILE A 4 -11.67 12.99 3.74
CA ILE A 4 -10.64 14.02 3.63
C ILE A 4 -11.35 15.35 3.44
N LYS A 5 -11.06 16.35 4.30
CA LYS A 5 -11.70 17.67 4.23
C LYS A 5 -10.68 18.79 4.23
N ASN A 6 -10.74 19.61 3.17
CA ASN A 6 -9.93 20.82 2.98
C ASN A 6 -8.43 20.55 3.19
N LEU A 7 -7.95 19.38 2.78
CA LEU A 7 -6.59 18.92 3.04
C LEU A 7 -5.60 19.71 2.18
N SER A 8 -4.63 20.33 2.84
CA SER A 8 -3.57 21.07 2.16
C SER A 8 -2.19 20.70 2.71
N LYS A 9 -1.20 20.71 1.82
CA LYS A 9 0.20 20.56 2.17
C LYS A 9 1.05 21.63 1.50
N VAL A 10 1.66 22.47 2.33
CA VAL A 10 2.65 23.46 1.91
C VAL A 10 4.01 23.04 2.48
N TYR A 11 5.00 22.90 1.63
CA TYR A 11 6.38 22.62 2.04
C TYR A 11 7.15 23.92 2.32
N ALA A 12 8.30 23.78 2.96
CA ALA A 12 9.23 24.89 3.14
C ALA A 12 9.53 25.59 1.80
N GLY A 13 9.47 26.91 1.79
CA GLY A 13 9.57 27.69 0.54
C GLY A 13 8.24 28.00 -0.15
N GLY A 14 7.11 27.67 0.47
CA GLY A 14 5.78 28.05 0.00
C GLY A 14 5.19 27.19 -1.11
N LYS A 15 5.87 26.10 -1.50
CA LYS A 15 5.37 25.18 -2.53
C LYS A 15 4.17 24.40 -2.01
N LYS A 16 2.99 24.69 -2.56
CA LYS A 16 1.79 23.86 -2.36
C LYS A 16 1.90 22.57 -3.14
N ALA A 17 1.89 21.44 -2.46
CA ALA A 17 1.89 20.12 -3.07
C ALA A 17 0.48 19.53 -3.15
N VAL A 18 -0.38 19.85 -2.19
CA VAL A 18 -1.82 19.55 -2.19
C VAL A 18 -2.53 20.83 -1.76
N ASP A 19 -3.61 21.19 -2.42
CA ASP A 19 -4.36 22.42 -2.19
C ASP A 19 -5.86 22.12 -2.06
N ASN A 20 -6.38 22.24 -0.85
CA ASN A 20 -7.80 22.15 -0.51
C ASN A 20 -8.52 20.89 -1.04
N MET A 21 -7.86 19.72 -0.94
CA MET A 21 -8.44 18.46 -1.38
C MET A 21 -9.57 18.02 -0.44
N THR A 22 -10.74 17.75 -1.00
CA THR A 22 -11.89 17.21 -0.27
C THR A 22 -12.44 16.01 -1.02
N ILE A 23 -12.55 14.86 -0.35
CA ILE A 23 -13.08 13.63 -0.92
C ILE A 23 -13.59 12.72 0.21
N ASP A 24 -14.73 12.10 -0.02
CA ASP A 24 -15.28 11.03 0.82
C ASP A 24 -15.18 9.71 0.04
N ILE A 25 -14.69 8.68 0.69
CA ILE A 25 -14.42 7.35 0.12
C ILE A 25 -15.15 6.33 0.99
N GLU A 26 -16.06 5.58 0.37
CA GLU A 26 -16.82 4.56 1.07
C GLU A 26 -16.13 3.18 1.00
N SER A 27 -16.66 2.22 1.74
CA SER A 27 -16.17 0.84 1.66
C SER A 27 -16.47 0.26 0.29
N GLY A 28 -15.47 -0.34 -0.34
CA GLY A 28 -15.58 -0.90 -1.69
C GLY A 28 -15.25 0.09 -2.82
N ASP A 29 -15.02 1.36 -2.51
CA ASP A 29 -14.63 2.33 -3.54
C ASP A 29 -13.18 2.11 -3.99
N PHE A 30 -12.97 2.29 -5.29
CA PHE A 30 -11.66 2.39 -5.93
C PHE A 30 -11.43 3.80 -6.45
N ILE A 31 -10.43 4.49 -5.89
CA ILE A 31 -10.11 5.86 -6.23
C ILE A 31 -8.74 5.94 -6.91
N ALA A 32 -8.69 6.51 -8.10
CA ALA A 32 -7.46 6.75 -8.84
C ALA A 32 -7.11 8.25 -8.87
N PHE A 33 -5.96 8.62 -8.31
CA PHE A 33 -5.40 9.96 -8.48
C PHE A 33 -4.63 10.07 -9.79
N ILE A 34 -5.16 10.83 -10.74
CA ILE A 34 -4.56 11.04 -12.06
C ILE A 34 -3.90 12.42 -12.11
N GLY A 35 -2.71 12.49 -12.67
CA GLY A 35 -1.98 13.75 -12.83
C GLY A 35 -0.52 13.53 -13.20
N THR A 36 0.14 14.58 -13.66
CA THR A 36 1.56 14.58 -14.03
C THR A 36 2.47 14.31 -12.83
N SER A 37 3.75 14.00 -13.08
CA SER A 37 4.74 13.92 -12.01
C SER A 37 4.80 15.25 -11.24
N GLY A 38 4.85 15.15 -9.90
CA GLY A 38 4.86 16.33 -9.02
C GLY A 38 3.49 16.96 -8.74
N SER A 39 2.37 16.40 -9.23
CA SER A 39 1.01 16.90 -8.94
C SER A 39 0.50 16.63 -7.51
N GLY A 40 1.30 16.02 -6.64
CA GLY A 40 0.95 15.82 -5.23
C GLY A 40 0.35 14.46 -4.86
N LYS A 41 0.19 13.52 -5.80
CA LYS A 41 -0.37 12.18 -5.56
C LYS A 41 0.30 11.45 -4.38
N THR A 42 1.61 11.25 -4.47
CA THR A 42 2.42 10.65 -3.38
C THR A 42 2.29 11.42 -2.07
N THR A 43 2.21 12.76 -2.13
CA THR A 43 2.04 13.61 -0.95
C THR A 43 0.69 13.33 -0.27
N ALA A 44 -0.39 13.22 -1.06
CA ALA A 44 -1.72 12.90 -0.54
C ALA A 44 -1.72 11.50 0.13
N LEU A 45 -1.19 10.46 -0.53
CA LEU A 45 -1.09 9.12 0.04
C LEU A 45 -0.28 9.10 1.35
N ARG A 46 0.85 9.83 1.40
CA ARG A 46 1.67 9.94 2.61
C ARG A 46 1.02 10.72 3.74
N MET A 47 0.07 11.61 3.46
CA MET A 47 -0.73 12.25 4.50
C MET A 47 -1.77 11.30 5.07
N ILE A 48 -2.41 10.45 4.25
CA ILE A 48 -3.42 9.48 4.70
C ILE A 48 -2.82 8.52 5.74
N ASN A 49 -1.61 8.00 5.52
CA ASN A 49 -0.96 7.10 6.48
C ASN A 49 -0.06 7.83 7.51
N ARG A 50 -0.17 9.15 7.61
CA ARG A 50 0.62 9.99 8.52
C ARG A 50 2.13 9.79 8.43
N MET A 51 2.67 9.50 7.25
CA MET A 51 4.11 9.59 7.01
C MET A 51 4.57 11.05 6.94
N ILE A 52 3.67 11.95 6.52
CA ILE A 52 3.84 13.39 6.61
C ILE A 52 2.57 14.02 7.19
N GLU A 53 2.72 15.10 7.92
CA GLU A 53 1.57 15.85 8.47
C GLU A 53 1.04 16.84 7.45
N SER A 54 -0.30 16.99 7.40
CA SER A 54 -0.95 18.05 6.63
C SER A 54 -0.64 19.43 7.23
N THR A 55 -0.64 20.47 6.40
CA THR A 55 -0.55 21.86 6.85
C THR A 55 -1.93 22.35 7.33
N GLU A 56 -2.98 21.99 6.59
CA GLU A 56 -4.36 22.34 6.91
C GLU A 56 -5.27 21.15 6.60
N GLY A 57 -6.51 21.21 7.10
CA GLY A 57 -7.53 20.20 6.90
C GLY A 57 -7.37 18.97 7.78
N GLU A 58 -8.26 18.03 7.57
CA GLU A 58 -8.34 16.81 8.38
C GLU A 58 -8.59 15.58 7.53
N ILE A 59 -8.18 14.45 8.06
CA ILE A 59 -8.46 13.11 7.54
C ILE A 59 -9.09 12.30 8.66
N THR A 60 -10.22 11.66 8.37
CA THR A 60 -10.88 10.76 9.32
C THR A 60 -11.04 9.38 8.71
N ILE A 61 -10.86 8.34 9.52
CA ILE A 61 -11.15 6.95 9.21
C ILE A 61 -12.22 6.47 10.20
N ASP A 62 -13.35 6.01 9.70
CA ASP A 62 -14.51 5.61 10.50
C ASP A 62 -14.92 6.66 11.54
N GLY A 63 -14.89 7.93 11.12
CA GLY A 63 -15.25 9.10 11.95
C GLY A 63 -14.20 9.52 12.95
N LYS A 64 -13.06 8.83 13.06
CA LYS A 64 -11.95 9.18 13.96
C LYS A 64 -10.88 9.96 13.21
N ASN A 65 -10.47 11.11 13.74
CA ASN A 65 -9.38 11.88 13.15
C ASN A 65 -8.06 11.10 13.29
N ILE A 66 -7.35 10.92 12.17
CA ILE A 66 -6.10 10.14 12.17
C ILE A 66 -5.01 10.76 13.05
N LYS A 67 -5.07 12.06 13.34
CA LYS A 67 -4.13 12.76 14.24
C LYS A 67 -4.27 12.31 15.70
N GLU A 68 -5.44 11.79 16.08
CA GLU A 68 -5.73 11.27 17.42
C GLU A 68 -5.31 9.81 17.59
N LEU A 69 -5.08 9.09 16.49
CA LEU A 69 -4.68 7.69 16.50
C LEU A 69 -3.19 7.53 16.77
N ASN A 70 -2.81 6.38 17.34
CA ASN A 70 -1.40 6.00 17.41
C ASN A 70 -0.84 5.80 16.00
N PRO A 71 0.24 6.51 15.59
CA PRO A 71 0.75 6.43 14.22
C PRO A 71 1.21 5.03 13.80
N VAL A 72 1.68 4.23 14.75
CA VAL A 72 2.15 2.85 14.47
C VAL A 72 0.95 1.94 14.19
N GLU A 73 -0.11 2.05 15.00
CA GLU A 73 -1.34 1.29 14.81
C GLU A 73 -2.03 1.68 13.50
N LEU A 74 -2.16 2.98 13.23
CA LEU A 74 -2.69 3.50 11.97
C LEU A 74 -1.94 2.91 10.76
N ARG A 75 -0.60 2.95 10.75
CA ARG A 75 0.18 2.41 9.63
C ARG A 75 0.10 0.90 9.49
N ARG A 76 -0.18 0.16 10.56
CA ARG A 76 -0.43 -1.29 10.52
C ARG A 76 -1.82 -1.63 10.00
N SER A 77 -2.80 -0.74 10.17
CA SER A 77 -4.17 -0.92 9.65
C SER A 77 -4.33 -0.49 8.19
N ILE A 78 -3.29 0.03 7.55
CA ILE A 78 -3.30 0.48 6.15
C ILE A 78 -2.26 -0.33 5.38
N GLY A 79 -2.67 -1.00 4.31
CA GLY A 79 -1.75 -1.59 3.34
C GLY A 79 -1.13 -0.50 2.47
N TYR A 80 0.17 -0.54 2.26
CA TYR A 80 0.83 0.48 1.45
C TYR A 80 1.83 -0.13 0.46
N VAL A 81 1.52 0.02 -0.83
CA VAL A 81 2.43 -0.28 -1.94
C VAL A 81 3.19 1.00 -2.28
N ILE A 82 4.48 1.02 -2.02
CA ILE A 82 5.35 2.17 -2.32
C ILE A 82 5.85 2.11 -3.76
N GLN A 83 6.19 3.25 -4.34
CA GLN A 83 6.69 3.39 -5.71
C GLN A 83 7.94 2.53 -5.99
N GLN A 84 8.85 2.43 -5.03
CA GLN A 84 9.95 1.47 -5.07
C GLN A 84 9.51 0.17 -4.42
N ILE A 85 9.97 -0.98 -4.91
CA ILE A 85 9.56 -2.31 -4.46
C ILE A 85 9.71 -2.47 -2.93
N GLY A 86 10.81 -1.97 -2.36
CA GLY A 86 11.03 -1.87 -0.91
C GLY A 86 10.94 -3.19 -0.15
N LEU A 87 11.24 -4.32 -0.80
CA LEU A 87 11.41 -5.58 -0.08
C LEU A 87 12.64 -5.52 0.82
N MET A 88 12.56 -6.15 1.98
CA MET A 88 13.69 -6.29 2.90
C MET A 88 14.68 -7.31 2.32
N PRO A 89 15.90 -6.90 1.89
CA PRO A 89 16.81 -7.78 1.16
C PRO A 89 17.37 -8.95 1.99
N HIS A 90 17.34 -8.81 3.31
CA HIS A 90 17.81 -9.82 4.27
C HIS A 90 16.70 -10.77 4.75
N MET A 91 15.50 -10.62 4.24
CA MET A 91 14.35 -11.46 4.54
C MET A 91 13.97 -12.27 3.31
N THR A 92 13.48 -13.50 3.54
CA THR A 92 12.90 -14.31 2.46
C THR A 92 11.63 -13.66 1.89
N VAL A 93 11.14 -14.16 0.76
CA VAL A 93 9.85 -13.77 0.18
C VAL A 93 8.72 -13.96 1.20
N LYS A 94 8.68 -15.13 1.85
CA LYS A 94 7.72 -15.43 2.91
C LYS A 94 7.77 -14.39 4.03
N GLU A 95 8.95 -14.12 4.56
CA GLU A 95 9.13 -13.15 5.64
C GLU A 95 8.73 -11.73 5.23
N ASN A 96 8.99 -11.34 3.98
CA ASN A 96 8.52 -10.07 3.43
C ASN A 96 6.99 -10.02 3.37
N ILE A 97 6.32 -11.05 2.85
CA ILE A 97 4.86 -11.11 2.74
C ILE A 97 4.23 -10.99 4.13
N VAL A 98 4.68 -11.79 5.09
CA VAL A 98 4.05 -11.86 6.42
C VAL A 98 4.60 -10.85 7.42
N LEU A 99 5.30 -9.81 6.98
CA LEU A 99 5.92 -8.83 7.87
C LEU A 99 4.88 -8.13 8.76
N VAL A 100 3.81 -7.61 8.20
CA VAL A 100 2.74 -6.96 8.98
C VAL A 100 1.94 -7.97 9.82
N PRO A 101 1.48 -9.11 9.30
CA PRO A 101 0.93 -10.20 10.11
C PRO A 101 1.79 -10.60 11.33
N LYS A 102 3.12 -10.65 11.16
CA LYS A 102 4.06 -10.91 12.27
C LYS A 102 4.00 -9.80 13.33
N LEU A 103 3.96 -8.53 12.92
CA LEU A 103 3.82 -7.38 13.83
C LEU A 103 2.47 -7.36 14.54
N LEU A 104 1.43 -7.91 13.91
CA LEU A 104 0.09 -8.10 14.49
C LEU A 104 -0.04 -9.39 15.32
N LYS A 105 1.07 -10.12 15.52
CA LYS A 105 1.16 -11.34 16.33
C LYS A 105 0.23 -12.47 15.86
N TRP A 106 0.02 -12.60 14.53
CA TRP A 106 -0.69 -13.76 13.99
C TRP A 106 0.02 -15.07 14.31
N SER A 107 -0.74 -16.17 14.45
CA SER A 107 -0.17 -17.50 14.65
C SER A 107 0.74 -17.89 13.47
N GLN A 108 1.62 -18.85 13.71
CA GLN A 108 2.54 -19.30 12.64
C GLN A 108 1.75 -19.96 11.50
N GLU A 109 0.75 -20.78 11.83
CA GLU A 109 -0.13 -21.45 10.87
C GLU A 109 -0.81 -20.44 9.97
N LYS A 110 -1.48 -19.41 10.54
CA LYS A 110 -2.18 -18.36 9.75
C LYS A 110 -1.22 -17.61 8.83
N LYS A 111 0.00 -17.32 9.28
CA LYS A 111 1.03 -16.68 8.45
C LYS A 111 1.49 -17.56 7.30
N ASP A 112 1.68 -18.87 7.55
CA ASP A 112 2.12 -19.81 6.54
C ASP A 112 1.07 -20.04 5.47
N GLU A 113 -0.19 -20.16 5.86
CA GLU A 113 -1.33 -20.25 4.96
C GLU A 113 -1.48 -18.99 4.10
N LYS A 114 -1.44 -17.80 4.74
CA LYS A 114 -1.55 -16.51 4.03
C LYS A 114 -0.40 -16.29 3.04
N ALA A 115 0.82 -16.67 3.39
CA ALA A 115 1.96 -16.58 2.48
C ALA A 115 1.76 -17.47 1.24
N LYS A 116 1.27 -18.70 1.41
CA LYS A 116 0.97 -19.61 0.29
C LYS A 116 -0.19 -19.12 -0.56
N GLU A 117 -1.25 -18.62 0.06
CA GLU A 117 -2.39 -18.00 -0.64
C GLU A 117 -1.89 -16.86 -1.55
N LEU A 118 -1.14 -15.92 -0.97
CA LEU A 118 -0.72 -14.71 -1.65
C LEU A 118 0.34 -14.94 -2.74
N ILE A 119 1.23 -15.91 -2.57
CA ILE A 119 2.21 -16.20 -3.64
C ILE A 119 1.55 -16.85 -4.85
N ARG A 120 0.55 -17.71 -4.63
CA ARG A 120 -0.27 -18.30 -5.72
C ARG A 120 -1.09 -17.22 -6.43
N LEU A 121 -1.63 -16.25 -5.68
CA LEU A 121 -2.42 -15.14 -6.22
C LEU A 121 -1.65 -14.30 -7.25
N VAL A 122 -0.32 -14.23 -7.13
CA VAL A 122 0.56 -13.52 -8.07
C VAL A 122 1.27 -14.45 -9.07
N ASP A 123 0.75 -15.64 -9.28
CA ASP A 123 1.27 -16.64 -10.21
C ASP A 123 2.77 -16.94 -10.02
N LEU A 124 3.19 -17.10 -8.76
CA LEU A 124 4.54 -17.52 -8.42
C LEU A 124 4.50 -18.87 -7.70
N PRO A 125 5.48 -19.78 -8.01
CA PRO A 125 5.60 -21.06 -7.33
C PRO A 125 5.82 -20.92 -5.83
N GLU A 126 5.22 -21.79 -5.03
CA GLU A 126 5.38 -21.79 -3.56
C GLU A 126 6.85 -21.94 -3.12
N GLU A 127 7.66 -22.62 -3.88
CA GLU A 127 9.11 -22.75 -3.62
C GLU A 127 9.84 -21.40 -3.59
N TYR A 128 9.24 -20.32 -4.15
CA TYR A 128 9.81 -18.98 -4.09
C TYR A 128 9.67 -18.34 -2.71
N LEU A 129 8.83 -18.90 -1.83
CA LEU A 129 8.67 -18.41 -0.45
C LEU A 129 9.99 -18.42 0.33
N ASP A 130 10.88 -19.35 0.03
CA ASP A 130 12.17 -19.50 0.71
C ASP A 130 13.30 -18.72 0.03
N ARG A 131 13.05 -18.11 -1.14
CA ARG A 131 14.04 -17.28 -1.86
C ARG A 131 14.18 -15.90 -1.23
N TYR A 132 15.32 -15.29 -1.50
CA TYR A 132 15.56 -13.89 -1.18
C TYR A 132 15.20 -12.96 -2.35
N PRO A 133 14.92 -11.67 -2.11
CA PRO A 133 14.60 -10.72 -3.18
C PRO A 133 15.64 -10.66 -4.29
N SER A 134 16.93 -10.83 -3.99
CA SER A 134 18.01 -10.84 -4.97
C SER A 134 17.93 -11.98 -5.98
N GLU A 135 17.18 -13.04 -5.70
CA GLU A 135 16.98 -14.20 -6.56
C GLU A 135 15.75 -14.05 -7.48
N LEU A 136 15.04 -12.91 -7.40
CA LEU A 136 13.84 -12.64 -8.16
C LEU A 136 14.08 -11.53 -9.19
N SER A 137 13.38 -11.62 -10.34
CA SER A 137 13.32 -10.51 -11.30
C SER A 137 12.59 -9.31 -10.70
N GLY A 138 12.82 -8.09 -11.26
CA GLY A 138 12.15 -6.87 -10.80
C GLY A 138 10.61 -6.99 -10.81
N GLY A 139 10.04 -7.61 -11.85
CA GLY A 139 8.59 -7.85 -11.94
C GLY A 139 8.08 -8.82 -10.87
N GLN A 140 8.84 -9.87 -10.54
CA GLN A 140 8.49 -10.78 -9.45
C GLN A 140 8.57 -10.09 -8.10
N GLN A 141 9.60 -9.29 -7.85
CA GLN A 141 9.71 -8.49 -6.63
C GLN A 141 8.54 -7.52 -6.49
N GLN A 142 8.10 -6.88 -7.58
CA GLN A 142 6.96 -5.97 -7.58
C GLN A 142 5.66 -6.69 -7.18
N ARG A 143 5.40 -7.89 -7.74
CA ARG A 143 4.25 -8.72 -7.37
C ARG A 143 4.27 -9.04 -5.87
N ILE A 144 5.42 -9.41 -5.31
CA ILE A 144 5.57 -9.64 -3.87
C ILE A 144 5.31 -8.34 -3.07
N GLY A 145 5.77 -7.18 -3.57
CA GLY A 145 5.50 -5.88 -2.95
C GLY A 145 4.01 -5.55 -2.86
N VAL A 146 3.24 -5.89 -3.89
CA VAL A 146 1.77 -5.72 -3.90
C VAL A 146 1.12 -6.64 -2.87
N VAL A 147 1.37 -7.96 -2.93
CA VAL A 147 0.71 -8.89 -2.01
C VAL A 147 1.13 -8.71 -0.55
N ARG A 148 2.32 -8.20 -0.29
CA ARG A 148 2.74 -7.80 1.07
C ARG A 148 1.80 -6.76 1.68
N ALA A 149 1.31 -5.81 0.88
CA ALA A 149 0.38 -4.80 1.35
C ALA A 149 -1.03 -5.35 1.65
N LEU A 150 -1.36 -6.53 1.13
CA LEU A 150 -2.64 -7.21 1.34
C LEU A 150 -2.60 -8.24 2.48
N ALA A 151 -1.40 -8.58 2.96
CA ALA A 151 -1.19 -9.75 3.80
C ALA A 151 -1.86 -9.70 5.17
N ALA A 152 -2.15 -8.51 5.69
CA ALA A 152 -2.79 -8.34 6.99
C ALA A 152 -4.30 -8.03 6.88
N GLU A 153 -4.90 -8.20 5.68
CA GLU A 153 -6.34 -8.02 5.45
C GLU A 153 -6.83 -6.63 5.87
N GLN A 154 -6.06 -5.58 5.48
CA GLN A 154 -6.41 -4.21 5.80
C GLN A 154 -7.58 -3.71 4.96
N ASP A 155 -8.47 -2.91 5.58
CA ASP A 155 -9.63 -2.30 4.91
C ASP A 155 -9.24 -1.16 3.94
N ILE A 156 -8.06 -0.57 4.11
CA ILE A 156 -7.56 0.51 3.27
C ILE A 156 -6.23 0.08 2.65
N ILE A 157 -6.16 0.15 1.32
CA ILE A 157 -4.93 -0.10 0.56
C ILE A 157 -4.56 1.18 -0.19
N LEU A 158 -3.37 1.68 0.07
CA LEU A 158 -2.79 2.80 -0.67
C LEU A 158 -1.74 2.28 -1.65
N MET A 159 -1.79 2.74 -2.90
CA MET A 159 -0.84 2.35 -3.94
C MET A 159 -0.22 3.57 -4.59
N ASP A 160 1.10 3.70 -4.51
CA ASP A 160 1.87 4.80 -5.08
C ASP A 160 2.62 4.31 -6.31
N GLU A 161 2.05 4.55 -7.50
CA GLU A 161 2.57 4.13 -8.80
C GLU A 161 2.96 2.62 -8.85
N PRO A 162 2.06 1.69 -8.44
CA PRO A 162 2.38 0.27 -8.26
C PRO A 162 2.85 -0.44 -9.53
N PHE A 163 2.61 0.16 -10.70
CA PHE A 163 2.89 -0.43 -12.03
C PHE A 163 3.99 0.32 -12.81
N GLY A 164 4.60 1.36 -12.22
CA GLY A 164 5.46 2.30 -12.95
C GLY A 164 6.75 1.69 -13.52
N ALA A 165 7.29 0.67 -12.88
CA ALA A 165 8.56 0.03 -13.27
C ALA A 165 8.40 -1.31 -14.02
N LEU A 166 7.19 -1.65 -14.45
CA LEU A 166 6.88 -2.93 -15.06
C LEU A 166 6.87 -2.87 -16.59
N ASP A 167 7.28 -3.98 -17.22
CA ASP A 167 7.00 -4.24 -18.63
C ASP A 167 5.49 -4.36 -18.88
N PRO A 168 5.02 -4.15 -20.12
CA PRO A 168 3.59 -4.11 -20.44
C PRO A 168 2.83 -5.37 -20.00
N ILE A 169 3.38 -6.55 -20.22
CA ILE A 169 2.72 -7.85 -19.94
C ILE A 169 2.55 -8.03 -18.42
N THR A 170 3.61 -7.79 -17.66
CA THR A 170 3.57 -7.87 -16.20
C THR A 170 2.62 -6.82 -15.59
N ARG A 171 2.56 -5.63 -16.22
CA ARG A 171 1.64 -4.57 -15.82
C ARG A 171 0.19 -5.01 -15.96
N ASP A 172 -0.20 -5.52 -17.13
CA ASP A 172 -1.58 -5.96 -17.39
C ASP A 172 -1.99 -7.06 -16.40
N THR A 173 -1.13 -8.05 -16.18
CA THR A 173 -1.37 -9.12 -15.20
C THR A 173 -1.59 -8.58 -13.78
N LEU A 174 -0.81 -7.59 -13.34
CA LEU A 174 -0.96 -6.99 -12.01
C LEU A 174 -2.17 -6.06 -11.92
N GLN A 175 -2.55 -5.39 -13.00
CA GLN A 175 -3.77 -4.59 -13.04
C GLN A 175 -5.01 -5.48 -12.88
N ASP A 176 -5.07 -6.58 -13.62
CA ASP A 176 -6.16 -7.56 -13.51
C ASP A 176 -6.24 -8.14 -12.10
N LEU A 177 -5.09 -8.47 -11.50
CA LEU A 177 -5.01 -8.91 -10.12
C LEU A 177 -5.58 -7.87 -9.15
N VAL A 178 -5.13 -6.62 -9.23
CA VAL A 178 -5.60 -5.55 -8.35
C VAL A 178 -7.10 -5.33 -8.53
N LEU A 179 -7.60 -5.34 -9.77
CA LEU A 179 -9.03 -5.23 -10.06
C LEU A 179 -9.83 -6.40 -9.48
N SER A 180 -9.31 -7.63 -9.56
CA SER A 180 -9.97 -8.80 -8.97
C SER A 180 -10.09 -8.71 -7.45
N LEU A 181 -9.12 -8.06 -6.78
CA LEU A 181 -9.10 -7.87 -5.33
C LEU A 181 -10.08 -6.79 -4.83
N ILE A 182 -10.45 -5.85 -5.69
CA ILE A 182 -11.40 -4.78 -5.37
C ILE A 182 -12.85 -5.28 -5.46
N HIS A 183 -13.09 -6.34 -6.23
CA HIS A 183 -14.42 -6.89 -6.48
C HIS A 183 -14.76 -8.11 -5.60
N ILE A 184 -13.95 -8.40 -4.57
CA ILE A 184 -14.23 -9.41 -3.53
C ILE A 184 -14.82 -8.73 -2.30
#